data_69c97433d8849549aa7482ddc31f973d
#
_entry.id   69c97433d8849549aa7482ddc31f973d
#
_cell.length_a   1.000
_cell.length_b   1.000
_cell.length_c   1.000
_cell.angle_alpha   90.00
_cell.angle_beta   90.00
_cell.angle_gamma   90.00
#
_symmetry.space_group_name_H-M   'P 1'
#
loop_
_entity.id
_entity.type
_entity.pdbx_description
1 polymer ?
#
loop_
_entity_poly.entity_id
_entity_poly.type
_entity_poly.pdbx_seq_one_letter_code
_entity_poly.pdbx_strand_id
1 'polypeptide(L)'
;TGTKQNDAMETRGIRTAFGSAANDLCVSTIKANLGHLVNAAGAVELAITAMALRDGFAPPTVNLTTPDPECDLDCIPLVGRRRKFEHAVKISIAFGGHLAAIALRRWSGAGKRCEPAPMAVARLAA
;
A
#
# COMPACT_ATOMS: atom_id res chain seq x y z
N THR A 1 5.81 -7.91 -4.52
CA THR A 1 7.18 -8.27 -4.97
C THR A 1 7.21 -8.80 -6.40
N GLY A 2 6.07 -9.03 -7.05
CA GLY A 2 5.95 -9.62 -8.38
C GLY A 2 6.19 -11.13 -8.38
N THR A 3 5.96 -11.80 -7.26
CA THR A 3 6.02 -13.25 -7.16
C THR A 3 4.63 -13.81 -6.88
N LYS A 4 4.24 -14.90 -7.56
CA LYS A 4 2.91 -15.49 -7.45
C LYS A 4 2.48 -15.74 -6.00
N GLN A 5 3.36 -16.33 -5.20
CA GLN A 5 3.05 -16.68 -3.82
C GLN A 5 2.84 -15.43 -2.96
N ASN A 6 3.73 -14.44 -3.04
CA ASN A 6 3.62 -13.23 -2.24
C ASN A 6 2.39 -12.43 -2.61
N ASP A 7 2.16 -12.21 -3.90
CA ASP A 7 1.10 -11.32 -4.37
C ASP A 7 -0.29 -11.88 -4.05
N ALA A 8 -0.49 -13.19 -4.18
CA ALA A 8 -1.73 -13.85 -3.75
C ALA A 8 -1.92 -13.81 -2.22
N MET A 9 -0.85 -13.98 -1.42
CA MET A 9 -0.93 -13.87 0.04
C MET A 9 -1.24 -12.45 0.49
N GLU A 10 -0.61 -11.45 -0.11
CA GLU A 10 -0.84 -10.04 0.18
C GLU A 10 -2.28 -9.64 -0.16
N THR A 11 -2.80 -10.08 -1.30
CA THR A 11 -4.20 -9.89 -1.70
C THR A 11 -5.16 -10.47 -0.67
N ARG A 12 -4.95 -11.71 -0.23
CA ARG A 12 -5.76 -12.34 0.82
C ARG A 12 -5.67 -11.60 2.15
N GLY A 13 -4.48 -11.13 2.52
CA GLY A 13 -4.27 -10.32 3.73
C GLY A 13 -5.06 -9.00 3.68
N ILE A 14 -5.02 -8.29 2.56
CA ILE A 14 -5.78 -7.06 2.36
C ILE A 14 -7.28 -7.33 2.43
N ARG A 15 -7.76 -8.38 1.77
CA ARG A 15 -9.19 -8.75 1.85
C ARG A 15 -9.63 -9.12 3.25
N THR A 16 -8.79 -9.84 3.99
CA THR A 16 -9.09 -10.19 5.38
C THR A 16 -9.16 -8.95 6.28
N ALA A 17 -8.24 -8.01 6.10
CA ALA A 17 -8.17 -6.80 6.93
C ALA A 17 -9.29 -5.80 6.64
N PHE A 18 -9.70 -5.66 5.37
CA PHE A 18 -10.66 -4.63 4.95
C PHE A 18 -12.06 -5.18 4.63
N GLY A 19 -12.24 -6.49 4.57
CA GLY A 19 -13.52 -7.11 4.27
C GLY A 19 -14.10 -6.61 2.93
N SER A 20 -15.38 -6.24 2.92
CA SER A 20 -16.04 -5.71 1.72
C SER A 20 -15.47 -4.38 1.23
N ALA A 21 -14.86 -3.57 2.11
CA ALA A 21 -14.22 -2.32 1.73
C ALA A 21 -12.98 -2.53 0.83
N ALA A 22 -12.44 -3.75 0.78
CA ALA A 22 -11.33 -4.08 -0.13
C ALA A 22 -11.69 -3.86 -1.61
N ASN A 23 -12.96 -3.94 -1.97
CA ASN A 23 -13.43 -3.71 -3.36
C ASN A 23 -13.28 -2.24 -3.80
N ASP A 24 -13.22 -1.32 -2.85
CA ASP A 24 -13.07 0.11 -3.10
C ASP A 24 -11.62 0.58 -2.99
N LEU A 25 -10.70 -0.31 -2.66
CA LEU A 25 -9.29 0.05 -2.56
C LEU A 25 -8.66 0.13 -3.95
N CYS A 26 -7.70 1.06 -4.07
CA CYS A 26 -6.70 1.04 -5.14
C CYS A 26 -5.39 0.53 -4.55
N VAL A 27 -4.85 -0.52 -5.11
CA VAL A 27 -3.55 -1.09 -4.73
C VAL A 27 -2.55 -0.77 -5.83
N SER A 28 -1.33 -0.41 -5.45
CA SER A 28 -0.28 -0.10 -6.42
C SER A 28 1.07 -0.54 -5.88
N THR A 29 1.94 -0.97 -6.76
CA THR A 29 3.35 -1.16 -6.45
C THR A 29 4.24 -0.39 -7.41
N ILE A 30 5.14 0.39 -6.85
CA ILE A 30 6.17 1.10 -7.63
C ILE A 30 7.40 0.24 -7.91
N LYS A 31 7.45 -0.98 -7.39
CA LYS A 31 8.52 -1.92 -7.70
C LYS A 31 8.58 -2.26 -9.18
N ALA A 32 7.43 -2.22 -9.85
CA ALA A 32 7.37 -2.39 -11.30
C ALA A 32 8.07 -1.24 -12.07
N ASN A 33 8.18 -0.05 -11.46
CA ASN A 33 8.84 1.13 -12.06
C ASN A 33 10.33 1.19 -11.71
N LEU A 34 10.67 0.92 -10.44
CA LEU A 34 11.99 1.21 -9.87
C LEU A 34 12.82 -0.05 -9.57
N GLY A 35 12.20 -1.24 -9.67
CA GLY A 35 12.77 -2.46 -9.13
C GLY A 35 12.61 -2.56 -7.61
N HIS A 36 13.01 -3.69 -7.06
CA HIS A 36 12.97 -3.92 -5.62
C HIS A 36 14.20 -3.32 -4.93
N LEU A 37 14.04 -2.19 -4.27
CA LEU A 37 15.13 -1.44 -3.63
C LEU A 37 15.61 -2.04 -2.29
N VAL A 38 15.18 -3.25 -1.96
CA VAL A 38 15.54 -4.00 -0.74
C VAL A 38 15.41 -3.12 0.51
N ASN A 39 16.52 -2.72 1.11
CA ASN A 39 16.53 -1.93 2.36
C ASN A 39 15.96 -0.52 2.20
N ALA A 40 16.07 0.07 1.01
CA ALA A 40 15.54 1.41 0.72
C ALA A 40 14.06 1.39 0.33
N ALA A 41 13.50 0.22 -0.02
CA ALA A 41 12.13 0.10 -0.53
C ALA A 41 11.09 0.74 0.41
N GLY A 42 11.20 0.47 1.72
CA GLY A 42 10.27 1.00 2.71
C GLY A 42 10.18 2.52 2.71
N ALA A 43 11.32 3.21 2.72
CA ALA A 43 11.38 4.67 2.76
C ALA A 43 10.93 5.31 1.45
N VAL A 44 11.39 4.79 0.30
CA VAL A 44 11.03 5.32 -1.02
C VAL A 44 9.55 5.14 -1.30
N GLU A 45 9.01 3.96 -1.02
CA GLU A 45 7.58 3.67 -1.19
C GLU A 45 6.71 4.53 -0.27
N LEU A 46 7.15 4.79 0.98
CA LEU A 46 6.45 5.69 1.89
C LEU A 46 6.41 7.12 1.34
N ALA A 47 7.54 7.63 0.83
CA ALA A 47 7.61 8.96 0.24
C ALA A 47 6.66 9.09 -0.96
N ILE A 48 6.64 8.09 -1.85
CA ILE A 48 5.74 8.07 -3.02
C ILE A 48 4.28 7.95 -2.58
N THR A 49 3.97 7.16 -1.55
CA THR A 49 2.62 7.08 -0.99
C THR A 49 2.15 8.43 -0.45
N ALA A 50 3.03 9.17 0.25
CA ALA A 50 2.72 10.50 0.75
C ALA A 50 2.48 11.50 -0.41
N MET A 51 3.29 11.44 -1.47
CA MET A 51 3.11 12.27 -2.67
C MET A 51 1.79 11.92 -3.38
N ALA A 52 1.50 10.64 -3.57
CA ALA A 52 0.25 10.16 -4.17
C ALA A 52 -0.98 10.69 -3.40
N LEU A 53 -0.93 10.62 -2.07
CA LEU A 53 -1.98 11.14 -1.19
C LEU A 53 -2.13 12.66 -1.30
N ARG A 54 -1.00 13.40 -1.33
CA ARG A 54 -0.97 14.86 -1.53
C ARG A 54 -1.61 15.26 -2.85
N ASP A 55 -1.21 14.59 -3.93
CA ASP A 55 -1.53 14.99 -5.30
C ASP A 55 -2.88 14.41 -5.80
N GLY A 56 -3.48 13.49 -5.02
CA GLY A 56 -4.69 12.77 -5.41
C GLY A 56 -4.48 11.95 -6.69
N PHE A 57 -3.34 11.29 -6.77
CA PHE A 57 -2.95 10.48 -7.91
C PHE A 57 -2.48 9.10 -7.45
N ALA A 58 -3.19 8.06 -7.88
CA ALA A 58 -2.82 6.68 -7.64
C ALA A 58 -1.86 6.21 -8.75
N PRO A 59 -0.58 5.94 -8.43
CA PRO A 59 0.40 5.52 -9.42
C PRO A 59 0.05 4.15 -9.99
N PRO A 60 0.46 3.87 -11.24
CA PRO A 60 0.18 2.58 -11.86
C PRO A 60 1.10 1.48 -11.34
N THR A 61 0.62 0.24 -11.39
CA THR A 61 1.47 -0.94 -11.46
C THR A 61 1.84 -1.13 -12.94
N VAL A 62 2.97 -0.57 -13.36
CA VAL A 62 3.41 -0.68 -14.76
C VAL A 62 3.72 -2.15 -15.10
N ASN A 63 3.63 -2.49 -16.39
CA ASN A 63 3.83 -3.84 -16.91
C ASN A 63 2.78 -4.89 -16.47
N LEU A 64 1.79 -4.53 -15.67
CA LEU A 64 0.67 -5.41 -15.33
C LEU A 64 -0.32 -5.47 -16.49
N THR A 65 -0.09 -6.39 -17.42
CA THR A 65 -0.94 -6.59 -18.60
C THR A 65 -2.03 -7.64 -18.39
N THR A 66 -1.72 -8.65 -17.57
CA THR A 66 -2.61 -9.77 -17.28
C THR A 66 -2.65 -10.00 -15.77
N PRO A 67 -3.68 -9.50 -15.07
CA PRO A 67 -3.84 -9.76 -13.65
C PRO A 67 -4.01 -11.26 -13.38
N ASP A 68 -3.38 -11.74 -12.30
CA ASP A 68 -3.60 -13.10 -11.82
C ASP A 68 -5.00 -13.17 -11.19
N PRO A 69 -5.81 -14.21 -11.48
CA PRO A 69 -7.13 -14.38 -10.86
C PRO A 69 -7.13 -14.44 -9.34
N GLU A 70 -6.01 -14.87 -8.71
CA GLU A 70 -5.86 -14.84 -7.25
C GLU A 70 -5.55 -13.44 -6.69
N CYS A 71 -5.24 -12.47 -7.57
CA CYS A 71 -4.95 -11.08 -7.23
C CYS A 71 -6.11 -10.19 -7.69
N ASP A 72 -7.29 -10.42 -7.14
CA ASP A 72 -8.57 -9.85 -7.56
C ASP A 72 -8.88 -8.42 -7.04
N LEU A 73 -7.85 -7.71 -6.57
CA LEU A 73 -7.94 -6.30 -6.19
C LEU A 73 -7.68 -5.38 -7.40
N ASP A 74 -8.14 -4.14 -7.28
CA ASP A 74 -7.81 -3.09 -8.26
C ASP A 74 -6.34 -2.68 -8.14
N CYS A 75 -5.47 -3.39 -8.83
CA CYS A 75 -4.01 -3.17 -8.80
C CYS A 75 -3.53 -2.04 -9.73
N ILE A 76 -4.42 -1.19 -10.23
CA ILE A 76 -4.14 -0.03 -11.11
C ILE A 76 -3.20 -0.42 -12.26
N PRO A 77 -3.64 -1.30 -13.18
CA PRO A 77 -2.78 -1.80 -14.24
C PRO A 77 -2.40 -0.69 -15.22
N LEU A 78 -1.14 -0.67 -15.63
CA LEU A 78 -0.54 0.10 -16.73
C LEU A 78 -0.60 1.63 -16.56
N VAL A 79 -1.75 2.21 -16.27
CA VAL A 79 -1.98 3.66 -16.27
C VAL A 79 -2.47 4.13 -14.92
N GLY A 80 -1.76 5.10 -14.32
CA GLY A 80 -2.17 5.72 -13.06
C GLY A 80 -3.47 6.52 -13.20
N ARG A 81 -4.16 6.72 -12.09
CA ARG A 81 -5.45 7.39 -12.07
C ARG A 81 -5.50 8.54 -11.07
N ARG A 82 -6.14 9.63 -11.47
CA ARG A 82 -6.55 10.65 -10.51
C ARG A 82 -7.75 10.10 -9.72
N ARG A 83 -7.58 10.07 -8.40
CA ARG A 83 -8.64 9.67 -7.48
C ARG A 83 -8.48 10.46 -6.18
N LYS A 84 -9.55 11.08 -5.73
CA LYS A 84 -9.56 11.76 -4.44
C LYS A 84 -9.66 10.72 -3.33
N PHE A 85 -8.61 10.59 -2.53
CA PHE A 85 -8.58 9.74 -1.35
C PHE A 85 -7.96 10.51 -0.17
N GLU A 86 -8.45 10.21 1.02
CA GLU A 86 -8.04 10.89 2.26
C GLU A 86 -7.05 10.06 3.08
N HIS A 87 -7.00 8.77 2.82
CA HIS A 87 -6.15 7.83 3.55
C HIS A 87 -5.38 6.94 2.58
N ALA A 88 -4.19 6.54 3.00
CA ALA A 88 -3.40 5.52 2.32
C ALA A 88 -2.69 4.64 3.36
N VAL A 89 -2.46 3.40 3.02
CA VAL A 89 -1.68 2.47 3.84
C VAL A 89 -0.49 1.98 3.02
N LYS A 90 0.69 2.10 3.59
CA LYS A 90 1.92 1.53 3.05
C LYS A 90 2.25 0.26 3.83
N ILE A 91 2.39 -0.85 3.12
CA ILE A 91 2.72 -2.17 3.69
C ILE A 91 4.14 -2.54 3.29
N SER A 92 4.90 -3.09 4.23
CA SER A 92 6.21 -3.70 3.99
C SER A 92 6.21 -5.10 4.55
N ILE A 93 6.63 -6.03 3.73
CA ILE A 93 6.83 -7.44 4.12
C ILE A 93 8.30 -7.76 3.90
N ALA A 94 8.97 -8.33 4.90
CA ALA A 94 10.39 -8.64 4.83
C ALA A 94 10.65 -10.08 5.26
N PHE A 95 11.86 -10.55 4.96
CA PHE A 95 12.32 -11.88 5.37
C PHE A 95 12.21 -12.08 6.88
N GLY A 96 11.99 -13.31 7.31
CA GLY A 96 11.83 -13.64 8.73
C GLY A 96 10.44 -13.30 9.29
N GLY A 97 9.45 -13.01 8.43
CA GLY A 97 8.08 -12.71 8.85
C GLY A 97 7.89 -11.28 9.38
N HIS A 98 8.85 -10.40 9.16
CA HIS A 98 8.69 -8.99 9.55
C HIS A 98 7.64 -8.30 8.69
N LEU A 99 6.65 -7.70 9.34
CA LEU A 99 5.57 -6.97 8.73
C LEU A 99 5.47 -5.57 9.34
N ALA A 100 5.37 -4.55 8.50
CA ALA A 100 5.10 -3.18 8.92
C ALA A 100 4.02 -2.56 8.04
N ALA A 101 3.07 -1.88 8.66
CA ALA A 101 2.05 -1.10 7.98
C ALA A 101 2.02 0.32 8.54
N ILE A 102 2.02 1.31 7.67
CA ILE A 102 1.93 2.73 8.03
C ILE A 102 0.69 3.32 7.39
N ALA A 103 -0.23 3.78 8.22
CA ALA A 103 -1.40 4.52 7.76
C ALA A 103 -1.08 6.01 7.67
N LEU A 104 -1.44 6.62 6.56
CA LEU A 104 -1.28 8.03 6.26
C LEU A 104 -2.65 8.68 6.06
N ARG A 105 -2.81 9.91 6.50
CA ARG A 105 -3.96 10.74 6.22
C ARG A 105 -3.54 12.03 5.53
N ARG A 106 -4.32 12.45 4.54
CA ARG A 106 -4.12 13.74 3.88
C ARG A 106 -4.25 14.88 4.89
N TRP A 107 -3.27 15.78 4.89
CA TRP A 107 -3.34 17.00 5.69
C TRP A 107 -4.24 18.02 4.99
N SER A 108 -5.30 18.44 5.67
CA SER A 108 -6.26 19.43 5.12
C SER A 108 -5.98 20.89 5.53
N GLY A 109 -4.95 21.12 6.33
CA GLY A 109 -4.62 22.44 6.84
C GLY A 109 -5.57 23.00 7.93
N ALA A 110 -6.75 22.42 8.08
CA ALA A 110 -7.80 22.93 8.99
C ALA A 110 -8.00 22.11 10.27
N GLY A 111 -7.16 21.14 10.52
CA GLY A 111 -7.34 20.23 11.67
C GLY A 111 -6.42 20.57 12.85
N LYS A 112 -6.96 20.53 14.07
CA LYS A 112 -6.17 20.43 15.28
C LYS A 112 -5.09 19.36 15.09
N ARG A 113 -3.85 19.62 15.52
CA ARG A 113 -2.81 18.58 15.56
C ARG A 113 -3.43 17.37 16.24
N CYS A 114 -3.44 16.25 15.52
CA CYS A 114 -3.84 14.99 16.13
C CYS A 114 -2.80 14.73 17.22
N GLU A 115 -3.21 14.71 18.46
CA GLU A 115 -2.34 14.18 19.51
C GLU A 115 -2.00 12.74 19.10
N PRO A 116 -0.72 12.37 19.14
CA PRO A 116 -0.35 11.01 18.79
C PRO A 116 -1.11 10.06 19.70
N ALA A 117 -1.96 9.22 19.11
CA ALA A 117 -2.53 8.12 19.84
C ALA A 117 -1.36 7.32 20.46
N PRO A 118 -1.48 6.87 21.73
CA PRO A 118 -0.44 6.07 22.33
C PRO A 118 -0.14 4.88 21.39
N MET A 119 1.11 4.76 20.98
CA MET A 119 1.54 3.68 20.10
C MET A 119 1.30 2.35 20.84
N ALA A 120 0.24 1.67 20.48
CA ALA A 120 0.08 0.27 20.85
C ALA A 120 1.07 -0.54 20.01
N VAL A 121 2.22 -0.85 20.59
CA VAL A 121 3.13 -1.83 20.00
C VAL A 121 2.50 -3.21 20.24
N ALA A 122 1.78 -3.71 19.25
CA ALA A 122 1.35 -5.10 19.26
C ALA A 122 2.63 -5.96 19.11
N ARG A 123 3.11 -6.54 20.19
CA ARG A 123 4.06 -7.64 20.14
C ARG A 123 3.26 -8.86 19.67
N LEU A 124 3.46 -9.27 18.43
CA LEU A 124 3.06 -10.60 18.01
C LEU A 124 3.94 -11.57 18.82
N ALA A 125 3.29 -12.36 19.68
CA ALA A 125 3.95 -13.46 20.36
C ALA A 125 4.44 -14.46 19.30
N ALA A 126 5.68 -14.90 19.48
CA ALA A 126 6.32 -15.93 18.67
C ALA A 126 5.66 -17.30 18.87
#